data_9b644e4903a27365328f3a74b4f3b16f
#
_entry.id   9b644e4903a27365328f3a74b4f3b16f
#
_cell.length_a   1.000
_cell.length_b   1.000
_cell.length_c   1.000
_cell.angle_alpha   90.00
_cell.angle_beta   90.00
_cell.angle_gamma   90.00
#
_symmetry.space_group_name_H-M   'P 1'
#
loop_
_entity.id
_entity.type
_entity.pdbx_description
1 polymer ?
#
loop_
_entity_poly.entity_id
_entity_poly.type
_entity_poly.pdbx_seq_one_letter_code
_entity_poly.pdbx_strand_id
1 'polypeptide(L)'
;MYLEGSDQHRGWFQTSLLTSIGSTHDAPFKKILTHGFVNDGEGKKMSKSVGNTVVPSDVIKLYGADILRLWCASVDYREDVKISDNILKQMAEAYRRVRNTARYILGNSNDFDP
;
A
#
# COMPACT_ATOMS: atom_id res chain seq x y z
N MET A 1 0.04 13.41 -12.65
CA MET A 1 0.74 12.11 -12.56
C MET A 1 -0.32 11.02 -12.52
N TYR A 2 -0.14 9.95 -13.29
CA TYR A 2 -0.96 8.73 -13.20
C TYR A 2 -0.21 7.69 -12.38
N LEU A 3 -0.91 6.98 -11.51
CA LEU A 3 -0.33 6.01 -10.57
C LEU A 3 -1.27 4.81 -10.48
N GLU A 4 -0.88 3.69 -11.08
CA GLU A 4 -1.62 2.43 -11.12
C GLU A 4 -0.69 1.25 -11.41
N GLY A 5 -1.27 0.04 -11.45
CA GLY A 5 -0.55 -1.17 -11.86
C GLY A 5 -0.15 -1.19 -13.33
N SER A 6 0.77 -2.06 -13.67
CA SER A 6 1.32 -2.19 -15.03
C SER A 6 0.29 -2.64 -16.08
N ASP A 7 -0.82 -3.25 -15.68
CA ASP A 7 -1.93 -3.63 -16.56
C ASP A 7 -2.61 -2.40 -17.21
N GLN A 8 -2.51 -1.22 -16.58
CA GLN A 8 -3.11 0.02 -17.08
C GLN A 8 -2.38 0.61 -18.30
N HIS A 9 -1.21 0.12 -18.65
CA HIS A 9 -0.56 0.43 -19.93
C HIS A 9 -1.37 -0.07 -21.14
N ARG A 10 -2.17 -1.11 -20.96
CA ARG A 10 -3.12 -1.64 -21.96
C ARG A 10 -4.58 -1.35 -21.60
N GLY A 11 -4.82 -0.45 -20.65
CA GLY A 11 -6.13 -0.06 -20.17
C GLY A 11 -6.27 1.46 -20.11
N TRP A 12 -6.48 1.98 -18.91
CA TRP A 12 -6.76 3.39 -18.69
C TRP A 12 -5.68 4.34 -19.22
N PHE A 13 -4.41 4.06 -19.02
CA PHE A 13 -3.33 4.93 -19.51
C PHE A 13 -3.38 5.08 -21.02
N GLN A 14 -3.53 3.98 -21.75
CA GLN A 14 -3.62 3.98 -23.20
C GLN A 14 -4.88 4.71 -23.69
N THR A 15 -6.04 4.37 -23.14
CA THR A 15 -7.31 4.96 -23.55
C THR A 15 -7.32 6.47 -23.28
N SER A 16 -6.90 6.89 -22.11
CA SER A 16 -6.82 8.30 -21.73
C SER A 16 -5.84 9.08 -22.61
N LEU A 17 -4.67 8.49 -22.93
CA LEU A 17 -3.69 9.12 -23.80
C LEU A 17 -4.25 9.32 -25.22
N LEU A 18 -4.80 8.28 -25.83
CA LEU A 18 -5.31 8.34 -27.20
C LEU A 18 -6.47 9.32 -27.35
N THR A 19 -7.41 9.34 -26.41
CA THR A 19 -8.53 10.27 -26.44
C THR A 19 -8.08 11.72 -26.22
N SER A 20 -7.13 11.96 -25.32
CA SER A 20 -6.60 13.30 -25.08
C SER A 20 -5.83 13.83 -26.29
N ILE A 21 -4.91 13.05 -26.86
CA ILE A 21 -4.18 13.44 -28.06
C ILE A 21 -5.15 13.71 -29.23
N GLY A 22 -6.18 12.87 -29.41
CA GLY A 22 -7.17 13.05 -30.46
C GLY A 22 -8.04 14.30 -30.30
N SER A 23 -8.25 14.80 -29.09
CA SER A 23 -9.13 15.95 -28.81
C SER A 23 -8.39 17.25 -28.53
N THR A 24 -7.26 17.21 -27.84
CA THR A 24 -6.54 18.39 -27.37
C THR A 24 -5.11 18.50 -27.91
N HIS A 25 -4.63 17.47 -28.60
CA HIS A 25 -3.24 17.31 -29.08
C HIS A 25 -2.19 17.24 -27.96
N ASP A 26 -2.62 17.13 -26.70
CA ASP A 26 -1.74 17.07 -25.52
C ASP A 26 -1.94 15.77 -24.73
N ALA A 27 -0.88 15.30 -24.06
CA ALA A 27 -0.98 14.18 -23.14
C ALA A 27 -1.68 14.58 -21.83
N PRO A 28 -2.58 13.75 -21.28
CA PRO A 28 -3.33 14.07 -20.07
C PRO A 28 -2.49 13.95 -18.79
N PHE A 29 -1.24 13.54 -18.93
CA PHE A 29 -0.32 13.35 -17.81
C PHE A 29 1.10 13.76 -18.17
N LYS A 30 1.85 14.23 -17.19
CA LYS A 30 3.29 14.54 -17.30
C LYS A 30 4.19 13.40 -16.85
N LYS A 31 3.67 12.52 -16.00
CA LYS A 31 4.42 11.37 -15.44
C LYS A 31 3.46 10.22 -15.23
N ILE A 32 3.97 9.00 -15.45
CA ILE A 32 3.33 7.75 -15.04
C ILE A 32 4.24 7.10 -14.00
N LEU A 33 3.66 6.59 -12.93
CA LEU A 33 4.31 5.70 -11.99
C LEU A 33 3.51 4.41 -11.96
N THR A 34 4.14 3.30 -12.28
CA THR A 34 3.54 1.98 -12.18
C THR A 34 4.06 1.25 -10.97
N HIS A 35 3.15 0.60 -10.26
CA HIS A 35 3.46 -0.26 -9.11
C HIS A 35 3.16 -1.72 -9.42
N GLY A 36 3.75 -2.62 -8.64
CA GLY A 36 3.45 -4.04 -8.67
C GLY A 36 2.07 -4.37 -8.07
N PHE A 37 1.71 -5.64 -8.14
CA PHE A 37 0.44 -6.13 -7.59
C PHE A 37 0.60 -6.62 -6.16
N VAL A 38 -0.51 -6.63 -5.43
CA VAL A 38 -0.58 -7.25 -4.10
C VAL A 38 -1.02 -8.70 -4.27
N ASN A 39 -0.15 -9.62 -3.91
CA ASN A 39 -0.36 -11.06 -3.95
C ASN A 39 -0.62 -11.61 -2.53
N ASP A 40 -1.13 -12.83 -2.45
CA ASP A 40 -1.26 -13.53 -1.17
C ASP A 40 0.10 -13.92 -0.56
N GLY A 41 0.09 -14.55 0.61
CA GLY A 41 1.33 -14.95 1.30
C GLY A 41 2.19 -15.96 0.54
N GLU A 42 1.62 -16.72 -0.39
CA GLU A 42 2.33 -17.65 -1.26
C GLU A 42 2.85 -16.96 -2.55
N GLY A 43 2.46 -15.72 -2.81
CA GLY A 43 2.82 -14.98 -4.01
C GLY A 43 1.85 -15.22 -5.17
N LYS A 44 0.68 -15.77 -4.93
CA LYS A 44 -0.36 -15.96 -5.93
C LYS A 44 -1.24 -14.73 -6.03
N LYS A 45 -1.70 -14.42 -7.23
CA LYS A 45 -2.65 -13.34 -7.47
C LYS A 45 -3.93 -13.56 -6.66
N MET A 46 -4.34 -12.54 -5.93
CA MET A 46 -5.59 -12.58 -5.18
C MET A 46 -6.80 -12.52 -6.11
N SER A 47 -7.81 -13.36 -5.84
CA SER A 47 -9.10 -13.30 -6.52
C SER A 47 -10.23 -13.74 -5.60
N LYS A 48 -11.41 -13.18 -5.81
CA LYS A 48 -12.62 -13.55 -5.04
C LYS A 48 -13.01 -15.01 -5.26
N SER A 49 -12.80 -15.54 -6.45
CA SER A 49 -13.14 -16.93 -6.80
C SER A 49 -12.22 -17.95 -6.10
N VAL A 50 -10.99 -17.59 -5.82
CA VAL A 50 -10.03 -18.44 -5.07
C VAL A 50 -10.19 -18.26 -3.56
N GLY A 51 -10.80 -17.15 -3.11
CA GLY A 51 -11.01 -16.89 -1.69
C GLY A 51 -9.75 -16.46 -0.91
N ASN A 52 -8.68 -16.10 -1.62
CA ASN A 52 -7.40 -15.67 -1.04
C ASN A 52 -7.28 -14.13 -0.93
N THR A 53 -8.39 -13.40 -1.01
CA THR A 53 -8.41 -11.95 -0.99
C THR A 53 -8.28 -11.43 0.44
N VAL A 54 -7.32 -10.55 0.68
CA VAL A 54 -7.21 -9.79 1.93
C VAL A 54 -7.96 -8.48 1.78
N VAL A 55 -8.99 -8.29 2.61
CA VAL A 55 -9.85 -7.11 2.55
C VAL A 55 -9.34 -6.07 3.54
N PRO A 56 -8.98 -4.84 3.10
CA PRO A 56 -8.43 -3.80 3.98
C PRO A 56 -9.29 -3.48 5.21
N SER A 57 -10.62 -3.48 5.06
CA SER A 57 -11.53 -3.24 6.21
C SER A 57 -11.42 -4.30 7.31
N ASP A 58 -11.13 -5.54 6.95
CA ASP A 58 -10.99 -6.62 7.93
C ASP A 58 -9.62 -6.55 8.63
N VAL A 59 -8.58 -6.18 7.89
CA VAL A 59 -7.26 -5.86 8.46
C VAL A 59 -7.36 -4.71 9.45
N ILE A 60 -8.07 -3.64 9.09
CA ILE A 60 -8.26 -2.46 9.95
C ILE A 60 -9.04 -2.83 11.22
N LYS A 61 -10.08 -3.65 11.13
CA LYS A 61 -10.83 -4.11 12.30
C LYS A 61 -9.98 -4.95 13.25
N LEU A 62 -9.09 -5.79 12.71
CA LEU A 62 -8.30 -6.74 13.50
C LEU A 62 -7.02 -6.11 14.06
N TYR A 63 -6.29 -5.34 13.26
CA TYR A 63 -4.96 -4.83 13.57
C TYR A 63 -4.91 -3.30 13.74
N GLY A 64 -5.90 -2.58 13.24
CA GLY A 64 -5.89 -1.13 13.15
C GLY A 64 -5.29 -0.61 11.84
N ALA A 65 -5.65 0.63 11.47
CA ALA A 65 -5.22 1.24 10.21
C ALA A 65 -3.70 1.47 10.13
N ASP A 66 -3.05 1.72 11.28
CA ASP A 66 -1.62 2.02 11.32
C ASP A 66 -0.75 0.81 10.94
N ILE A 67 -1.21 -0.40 11.23
CA ILE A 67 -0.50 -1.62 10.82
C ILE A 67 -0.53 -1.77 9.30
N LEU A 68 -1.68 -1.52 8.67
CA LEU A 68 -1.79 -1.54 7.21
C LEU A 68 -0.92 -0.45 6.56
N ARG A 69 -0.91 0.77 7.13
CA ARG A 69 -0.04 1.85 6.66
C ARG A 69 1.43 1.52 6.80
N LEU A 70 1.83 0.94 7.93
CA LEU A 70 3.21 0.54 8.17
C LEU A 70 3.64 -0.56 7.19
N TRP A 71 2.77 -1.53 6.91
CA TRP A 71 3.03 -2.53 5.89
C TRP A 71 3.23 -1.89 4.52
N CYS A 72 2.34 -1.00 4.07
CA CYS A 72 2.49 -0.27 2.81
C CYS A 72 3.81 0.51 2.72
N ALA A 73 4.24 1.13 3.83
CA ALA A 73 5.49 1.89 3.88
C ALA A 73 6.76 1.00 3.91
N SER A 74 6.62 -0.27 4.27
CA SER A 74 7.74 -1.20 4.42
C SER A 74 8.08 -2.00 3.17
N VAL A 75 7.22 -1.96 2.15
CA VAL A 75 7.36 -2.75 0.92
C VAL A 75 7.88 -1.91 -0.24
N ASP A 76 8.59 -2.55 -1.17
CA ASP A 76 8.98 -1.90 -2.43
C ASP A 76 7.84 -2.00 -3.44
N TYR A 77 7.18 -0.88 -3.68
CA TYR A 77 6.02 -0.80 -4.59
C TYR A 77 6.35 -1.06 -6.07
N ARG A 78 7.63 -1.06 -6.45
CA ARG A 78 8.05 -1.29 -7.84
C ARG A 78 7.91 -2.75 -8.28
N GLU A 79 7.83 -3.65 -7.31
CA GLU A 79 7.66 -5.07 -7.53
C GLU A 79 6.33 -5.57 -6.93
N ASP A 80 5.97 -6.82 -7.25
CA ASP A 80 4.83 -7.47 -6.62
C ASP A 80 5.10 -7.71 -5.14
N VAL A 81 4.15 -7.33 -4.30
CA VAL A 81 4.27 -7.43 -2.84
C VAL A 81 3.32 -8.50 -2.28
N LYS A 82 3.70 -9.08 -1.16
CA LYS A 82 2.89 -10.10 -0.49
C LYS A 82 2.22 -9.53 0.75
N ILE A 83 0.98 -9.97 0.97
CA ILE A 83 0.26 -9.71 2.20
C ILE A 83 -0.30 -11.02 2.77
N SER A 84 -0.15 -11.22 4.07
CA SER A 84 -0.73 -12.37 4.79
C SER A 84 -0.90 -12.01 6.27
N ASP A 85 -1.69 -12.80 6.98
CA ASP A 85 -1.88 -12.66 8.42
C ASP A 85 -0.54 -12.69 9.19
N ASN A 86 0.38 -13.58 8.80
CA ASN A 86 1.70 -13.65 9.42
C ASN A 86 2.54 -12.37 9.21
N ILE A 87 2.51 -11.78 8.01
CA ILE A 87 3.19 -10.53 7.71
C ILE A 87 2.59 -9.39 8.55
N LEU A 88 1.26 -9.32 8.62
CA LEU A 88 0.57 -8.31 9.42
C LEU A 88 0.84 -8.46 10.92
N LYS A 89 0.93 -9.68 11.44
CA LYS A 89 1.35 -9.94 12.84
C LYS A 89 2.76 -9.44 13.11
N GLN A 90 3.70 -9.69 12.20
CA GLN A 90 5.08 -9.17 12.34
C GLN A 90 5.10 -7.63 12.35
N MET A 91 4.30 -6.99 11.50
CA MET A 91 4.16 -5.52 11.50
C MET A 91 3.55 -5.02 12.81
N ALA A 92 2.55 -5.71 13.35
CA ALA A 92 1.95 -5.36 14.64
C ALA A 92 2.96 -5.46 15.79
N GLU A 93 3.84 -6.46 15.78
CA GLU A 93 4.92 -6.59 16.76
C GLU A 93 5.94 -5.44 16.64
N ALA A 94 6.36 -5.10 15.42
CA ALA A 94 7.26 -3.96 15.18
C ALA A 94 6.63 -2.65 15.65
N TYR A 95 5.37 -2.41 15.30
CA TYR A 95 4.62 -1.22 15.70
C TYR A 95 4.49 -1.12 17.23
N ARG A 96 4.22 -2.24 17.92
CA ARG A 96 4.13 -2.29 19.38
C ARG A 96 5.43 -1.84 20.04
N ARG A 97 6.59 -2.25 19.50
CA ARG A 97 7.91 -1.82 20.00
C ARG A 97 8.08 -0.30 19.83
N VAL A 98 7.79 0.24 18.66
CA VAL A 98 7.86 1.68 18.39
C VAL A 98 6.94 2.44 19.35
N ARG A 99 5.69 2.01 19.49
CA ARG A 99 4.70 2.63 20.38
C ARG A 99 5.13 2.59 21.85
N ASN A 100 5.68 1.47 22.31
CA ASN A 100 6.17 1.34 23.68
C ASN A 100 7.35 2.27 23.94
N THR A 101 8.28 2.40 22.99
CA THR A 101 9.40 3.33 23.09
C THR A 101 8.92 4.78 23.16
N ALA A 102 7.99 5.18 22.27
CA ALA A 102 7.41 6.50 22.28
C ALA A 102 6.68 6.81 23.61
N ARG A 103 5.93 5.83 24.11
CA ARG A 103 5.24 5.93 25.40
C ARG A 103 6.20 6.10 26.57
N TYR A 104 7.31 5.37 26.56
CA TYR A 104 8.36 5.50 27.56
C TYR A 104 8.99 6.89 27.52
N ILE A 105 9.36 7.38 26.34
CA ILE A 105 9.93 8.72 26.17
C ILE A 105 8.96 9.78 26.67
N LEU A 106 7.70 9.76 26.23
CA LEU A 106 6.67 10.71 26.63
C LEU A 106 6.40 10.69 28.13
N GLY A 107 6.42 9.49 28.76
CA GLY A 107 6.25 9.36 30.21
C GLY A 107 7.41 9.92 31.04
N ASN A 108 8.62 10.00 30.44
CA ASN A 108 9.81 10.53 31.10
C ASN A 108 10.19 11.96 30.68
N SER A 109 9.37 12.59 29.84
CA SER A 109 9.63 13.95 29.34
C SER A 109 8.54 14.93 29.82
N ASN A 110 7.80 14.59 30.88
CA ASN A 110 6.67 15.39 31.35
C ASN A 110 7.08 16.76 31.92
N ASP A 111 8.30 16.90 32.38
CA ASP A 111 8.90 18.12 32.95
C ASP A 111 9.93 18.78 32.00
N PHE A 112 10.01 18.29 30.74
CA PHE A 112 10.91 18.87 29.74
C PHE A 112 10.29 20.12 29.13
N ASP A 113 10.97 21.25 29.29
CA ASP A 113 10.69 22.53 28.65
C ASP A 113 11.72 22.75 27.54
N PRO A 114 11.35 22.70 26.23
CA PRO A 114 12.25 22.78 25.10
C PRO A 114 12.86 24.17 24.86
#